data_3b91b204789144ca3f8e6866277ec7aa
#
_entry.id   3b91b204789144ca3f8e6866277ec7aa
#
_cell.length_a   1.000
_cell.length_b   1.000
_cell.length_c   1.000
_cell.angle_alpha   90.00
_cell.angle_beta   90.00
_cell.angle_gamma   90.00
#
_symmetry.space_group_name_H-M   'P 1'
#
loop_
_entity.id
_entity.type
_entity.pdbx_description
1 polymer ?
#
loop_
_entity_poly.entity_id
_entity_poly.type
_entity_poly.pdbx_seq_one_letter_code
_entity_poly.pdbx_strand_id
1 'polypeptide(L)'
;MAELDRYLNALGTIESSNNYGALGPRTESGNRAYGRYQVMDFNIPSWTQEALGQSMTPDQFLANKEAQDAVARHKFGQYVEKTGNPFDAASMWFSGRPMAQAGESSDVTGTSVPQYVGRFANALGMPMEQDAAGIAALNAEELALARERASMDQGPDRRQRSRMISAITDYYESLQPKAADFSLLRRRG
;
A
#
# COMPACT_ATOMS: atom_id res chain seq x y z
N MET A 1 6.66 -13.80 -9.23
CA MET A 1 6.88 -12.75 -10.25
C MET A 1 5.55 -12.25 -10.82
N ALA A 2 4.65 -13.12 -11.28
CA ALA A 2 3.35 -12.70 -11.86
C ALA A 2 2.45 -11.85 -10.94
N GLU A 3 2.51 -12.06 -9.64
CA GLU A 3 1.70 -11.32 -8.66
C GLU A 3 2.18 -9.88 -8.48
N LEU A 4 3.49 -9.66 -8.33
CA LEU A 4 4.06 -8.32 -8.25
C LEU A 4 3.81 -7.52 -9.55
N ASP A 5 3.85 -8.17 -10.73
CA ASP A 5 3.52 -7.52 -12.00
C ASP A 5 2.07 -7.01 -12.04
N ARG A 6 1.15 -7.79 -11.47
CA ARG A 6 -0.25 -7.41 -11.32
C ARG A 6 -0.40 -6.19 -10.40
N TYR A 7 0.32 -6.16 -9.27
CA TYR A 7 0.33 -5.01 -8.36
C TYR A 7 0.90 -3.76 -9.04
N LEU A 8 2.01 -3.89 -9.76
CA LEU A 8 2.61 -2.77 -10.48
C LEU A 8 1.72 -2.23 -11.59
N ASN A 9 0.97 -3.11 -12.27
CA ASN A 9 0.02 -2.66 -13.27
C ASN A 9 -1.15 -1.88 -12.64
N ALA A 10 -1.68 -2.34 -11.51
CA ALA A 10 -2.71 -1.64 -10.77
C ALA A 10 -2.21 -0.28 -10.26
N LEU A 11 -0.98 -0.25 -9.71
CA LEU A 11 -0.32 0.97 -9.26
C LEU A 11 -0.18 1.99 -10.40
N GLY A 12 0.41 1.58 -11.52
CA GLY A 12 0.55 2.45 -12.69
C GLY A 12 -0.79 2.94 -13.26
N THR A 13 -1.84 2.12 -13.15
CA THR A 13 -3.19 2.50 -13.58
C THR A 13 -3.73 3.65 -12.74
N ILE A 14 -3.63 3.59 -11.41
CA ILE A 14 -4.18 4.63 -10.52
C ILE A 14 -3.31 5.89 -10.48
N GLU A 15 -2.00 5.77 -10.72
CA GLU A 15 -1.06 6.89 -10.67
C GLU A 15 -1.08 7.75 -11.94
N SER A 16 -1.14 7.11 -13.10
CA SER A 16 -0.99 7.85 -14.37
C SER A 16 -1.76 7.23 -15.55
N SER A 17 -2.66 6.29 -15.32
CA SER A 17 -3.26 5.48 -16.39
C SER A 17 -2.19 4.75 -17.23
N ASN A 18 -1.12 4.28 -16.58
CA ASN A 18 0.03 3.62 -17.17
C ASN A 18 0.85 4.49 -18.16
N ASN A 19 0.81 5.81 -18.01
CA ASN A 19 1.55 6.74 -18.87
C ASN A 19 2.97 6.98 -18.35
N TYR A 20 3.98 6.46 -19.05
CA TYR A 20 5.41 6.65 -18.69
C TYR A 20 5.88 8.11 -18.85
N GLY A 21 5.22 8.92 -19.66
CA GLY A 21 5.54 10.33 -19.85
C GLY A 21 4.77 11.27 -18.92
N ALA A 22 4.02 10.74 -17.94
CA ALA A 22 3.21 11.55 -17.07
C ALA A 22 4.06 12.45 -16.16
N LEU A 23 3.59 13.68 -15.99
CA LEU A 23 4.15 14.66 -15.06
C LEU A 23 3.03 15.14 -14.13
N GLY A 24 3.20 14.93 -12.84
CA GLY A 24 2.29 15.43 -11.82
C GLY A 24 2.29 16.96 -11.73
N PRO A 25 1.32 17.56 -11.05
CA PRO A 25 1.35 18.99 -10.75
C PRO A 25 2.57 19.32 -9.86
N ARG A 26 3.00 20.57 -9.90
CA ARG A 26 4.01 21.04 -8.95
C ARG A 26 3.38 21.27 -7.60
N THR A 27 4.07 20.81 -6.54
CA THR A 27 3.72 21.16 -5.17
C THR A 27 4.08 22.60 -4.86
N GLU A 28 3.64 23.14 -3.73
CA GLU A 28 4.02 24.46 -3.24
C GLU A 28 5.55 24.62 -3.08
N SER A 29 6.25 23.53 -2.71
CA SER A 29 7.70 23.47 -2.61
C SER A 29 8.41 23.35 -3.96
N GLY A 30 7.67 23.29 -5.08
CA GLY A 30 8.20 23.18 -6.43
C GLY A 30 8.46 21.75 -6.90
N ASN A 31 8.35 20.75 -6.03
CA ASN A 31 8.53 19.35 -6.36
C ASN A 31 7.40 18.81 -7.25
N ARG A 32 7.65 17.74 -7.99
CA ARG A 32 6.62 17.06 -8.77
C ARG A 32 6.89 15.56 -8.91
N ALA A 33 5.84 14.85 -9.28
CA ALA A 33 5.90 13.41 -9.56
C ALA A 33 6.18 13.12 -11.03
N TYR A 34 6.86 12.00 -11.33
CA TYR A 34 7.35 11.63 -12.64
C TYR A 34 6.95 10.22 -13.04
N GLY A 35 6.52 10.09 -14.28
CA GLY A 35 6.37 8.83 -14.99
C GLY A 35 5.16 8.00 -14.59
N ARG A 36 5.19 6.74 -15.02
CA ARG A 36 4.09 5.78 -14.87
C ARG A 36 3.62 5.62 -13.44
N TYR A 37 4.53 5.66 -12.49
CA TYR A 37 4.27 5.38 -11.06
C TYR A 37 4.30 6.63 -10.19
N GLN A 38 4.34 7.81 -10.79
CA GLN A 38 4.35 9.12 -10.13
C GLN A 38 5.38 9.20 -8.99
N VAL A 39 6.63 8.83 -9.30
CA VAL A 39 7.74 8.93 -8.35
C VAL A 39 8.13 10.38 -8.17
N MET A 40 8.17 10.85 -6.91
CA MET A 40 8.58 12.23 -6.60
C MET A 40 10.04 12.47 -6.96
N ASP A 41 10.33 13.65 -7.52
CA ASP A 41 11.65 14.07 -7.99
C ASP A 41 12.76 13.87 -6.97
N PHE A 42 12.51 14.19 -5.70
CA PHE A 42 13.50 14.05 -4.62
C PHE A 42 13.81 12.58 -4.27
N ASN A 43 12.95 11.62 -4.65
CA ASN A 43 13.19 10.19 -4.45
C ASN A 43 13.97 9.56 -5.60
N ILE A 44 13.87 10.12 -6.82
CA ILE A 44 14.43 9.52 -8.03
C ILE A 44 15.92 9.20 -7.90
N PRO A 45 16.79 10.12 -7.43
CA PRO A 45 18.23 9.82 -7.38
C PRO A 45 18.58 8.66 -6.46
N SER A 46 17.97 8.59 -5.28
CA SER A 46 18.24 7.52 -4.31
C SER A 46 17.61 6.20 -4.74
N TRP A 47 16.37 6.22 -5.24
CA TRP A 47 15.67 4.99 -5.63
C TRP A 47 16.25 4.35 -6.89
N THR A 48 16.75 5.17 -7.84
CA THR A 48 17.47 4.64 -9.00
C THR A 48 18.84 4.09 -8.61
N GLN A 49 19.54 4.72 -7.66
CA GLN A 49 20.78 4.17 -7.11
C GLN A 49 20.55 2.82 -6.43
N GLU A 50 19.47 2.67 -5.66
CA GLU A 50 19.13 1.42 -4.98
C GLU A 50 18.72 0.32 -5.96
N ALA A 51 17.87 0.65 -6.95
CA ALA A 51 17.30 -0.34 -7.86
C ALA A 51 18.24 -0.73 -9.02
N LEU A 52 19.09 0.20 -9.47
CA LEU A 52 19.87 0.07 -10.71
C LEU A 52 21.38 0.20 -10.49
N GLY A 53 21.84 0.56 -9.29
CA GLY A 53 23.24 0.84 -9.01
C GLY A 53 23.75 2.17 -9.59
N GLN A 54 22.87 3.00 -10.14
CA GLN A 54 23.22 4.33 -10.69
C GLN A 54 22.14 5.35 -10.36
N SER A 55 22.57 6.55 -9.98
CA SER A 55 21.67 7.68 -9.73
C SER A 55 21.25 8.35 -11.03
N MET A 56 19.95 8.66 -11.18
CA MET A 56 19.41 9.38 -12.34
C MET A 56 18.83 10.72 -11.94
N THR A 57 18.87 11.68 -12.86
CA THR A 57 18.07 12.90 -12.75
C THR A 57 16.60 12.60 -13.08
N PRO A 58 15.64 13.46 -12.66
CA PRO A 58 14.24 13.31 -13.04
C PRO A 58 13.98 13.21 -14.54
N ASP A 59 14.68 13.98 -15.35
CA ASP A 59 14.52 13.95 -16.81
C ASP A 59 15.06 12.64 -17.42
N GLN A 60 16.20 12.14 -16.92
CA GLN A 60 16.74 10.84 -17.33
C GLN A 60 15.78 9.70 -16.96
N PHE A 61 15.20 9.76 -15.77
CA PHE A 61 14.21 8.78 -15.30
C PHE A 61 12.94 8.82 -16.14
N LEU A 62 12.41 10.01 -16.44
CA LEU A 62 11.22 10.17 -17.28
C LEU A 62 11.41 9.59 -18.69
N ALA A 63 12.60 9.75 -19.26
CA ALA A 63 12.94 9.24 -20.58
C ALA A 63 13.20 7.71 -20.60
N ASN A 64 13.28 7.04 -19.45
CA ASN A 64 13.68 5.63 -19.33
C ASN A 64 12.58 4.79 -18.68
N LYS A 65 11.78 4.08 -19.51
CA LYS A 65 10.67 3.24 -19.07
C LYS A 65 11.14 2.06 -18.22
N GLU A 66 12.25 1.45 -18.61
CA GLU A 66 12.86 0.31 -17.92
C GLU A 66 13.31 0.71 -16.51
N ALA A 67 13.87 1.90 -16.36
CA ALA A 67 14.25 2.44 -15.06
C ALA A 67 13.01 2.70 -14.18
N GLN A 68 11.93 3.21 -14.74
CA GLN A 68 10.68 3.42 -14.01
C GLN A 68 10.12 2.10 -13.49
N ASP A 69 10.05 1.07 -14.34
CA ASP A 69 9.56 -0.26 -13.96
C ASP A 69 10.49 -0.94 -12.93
N ALA A 70 11.81 -0.82 -13.09
CA ALA A 70 12.78 -1.40 -12.16
C ALA A 70 12.69 -0.75 -10.77
N VAL A 71 12.59 0.57 -10.70
CA VAL A 71 12.42 1.33 -9.44
C VAL A 71 11.11 0.95 -8.76
N ALA A 72 10.00 0.93 -9.50
CA ALA A 72 8.71 0.56 -8.94
C ALA A 72 8.73 -0.89 -8.42
N ARG A 73 9.29 -1.82 -9.19
CA ARG A 73 9.45 -3.23 -8.79
C ARG A 73 10.27 -3.37 -7.53
N HIS A 74 11.38 -2.67 -7.44
CA HIS A 74 12.27 -2.71 -6.28
C HIS A 74 11.57 -2.16 -5.02
N LYS A 75 11.05 -0.94 -5.10
CA LYS A 75 10.44 -0.26 -3.94
C LYS A 75 9.11 -0.86 -3.50
N PHE A 76 8.20 -1.10 -4.44
CA PHE A 76 6.91 -1.71 -4.10
C PHE A 76 7.10 -3.16 -3.64
N GLY A 77 8.03 -3.90 -4.24
CA GLY A 77 8.42 -5.24 -3.79
C GLY A 77 8.92 -5.24 -2.35
N GLN A 78 9.80 -4.30 -1.98
CA GLN A 78 10.25 -4.13 -0.59
C GLN A 78 9.07 -3.83 0.37
N TYR A 79 8.10 -3.02 -0.06
CA TYR A 79 6.93 -2.71 0.77
C TYR A 79 6.04 -3.94 0.96
N VAL A 80 5.78 -4.70 -0.10
CA VAL A 80 5.03 -5.97 -0.01
C VAL A 80 5.74 -6.96 0.89
N GLU A 81 7.06 -7.13 0.74
CA GLU A 81 7.87 -8.03 1.58
C GLU A 81 7.81 -7.60 3.06
N LYS A 82 7.95 -6.30 3.32
CA LYS A 82 7.94 -5.75 4.68
C LYS A 82 6.59 -5.88 5.37
N THR A 83 5.49 -5.69 4.64
CA THR A 83 4.14 -5.66 5.22
C THR A 83 3.41 -6.98 5.10
N GLY A 84 3.79 -7.84 4.15
CA GLY A 84 3.05 -9.05 3.80
C GLY A 84 1.68 -8.78 3.15
N ASN A 85 1.35 -7.51 2.84
CA ASN A 85 0.04 -7.07 2.38
C ASN A 85 0.16 -6.02 1.27
N PRO A 86 -0.37 -6.25 0.06
CA PRO A 86 -0.27 -5.31 -1.06
C PRO A 86 -1.03 -3.99 -0.81
N PHE A 87 -2.05 -3.97 0.04
CA PHE A 87 -2.79 -2.76 0.38
C PHE A 87 -1.99 -1.86 1.32
N ASP A 88 -1.29 -2.44 2.29
CA ASP A 88 -0.32 -1.72 3.11
C ASP A 88 0.86 -1.21 2.28
N ALA A 89 1.32 -2.00 1.31
CA ALA A 89 2.36 -1.57 0.37
C ALA A 89 1.89 -0.36 -0.47
N ALA A 90 0.63 -0.35 -0.93
CA ALA A 90 0.04 0.78 -1.62
C ALA A 90 -0.09 2.01 -0.70
N SER A 91 -0.50 1.82 0.56
CA SER A 91 -0.49 2.88 1.57
C SER A 91 0.91 3.45 1.80
N MET A 92 1.94 2.59 1.88
CA MET A 92 3.34 3.02 2.02
C MET A 92 3.86 3.76 0.77
N TRP A 93 3.42 3.35 -0.42
CA TRP A 93 3.75 4.08 -1.65
C TRP A 93 3.21 5.51 -1.62
N PHE A 94 1.97 5.67 -1.20
CA PHE A 94 1.26 6.95 -1.15
C PHE A 94 1.68 7.85 0.01
N SER A 95 1.74 7.29 1.24
CA SER A 95 1.89 8.07 2.48
C SER A 95 3.21 7.84 3.22
N GLY A 96 4.01 6.87 2.79
CA GLY A 96 5.21 6.40 3.51
C GLY A 96 4.92 5.52 4.73
N ARG A 97 3.65 5.21 5.03
CA ARG A 97 3.21 4.45 6.21
C ARG A 97 2.20 3.36 5.85
N PRO A 98 2.18 2.22 6.57
CA PRO A 98 1.09 1.25 6.47
C PRO A 98 -0.25 1.88 6.86
N MET A 99 -1.37 1.33 6.38
CA MET A 99 -2.72 1.89 6.58
C MET A 99 -3.03 2.20 8.04
N ALA A 100 -2.73 1.28 8.96
CA ALA A 100 -2.98 1.46 10.39
C ALA A 100 -2.24 2.66 11.01
N GLN A 101 -1.11 3.08 10.42
CA GLN A 101 -0.28 4.19 10.91
C GLN A 101 -0.51 5.48 10.12
N ALA A 102 -1.10 5.39 8.94
CA ALA A 102 -1.34 6.53 8.06
C ALA A 102 -2.59 7.34 8.49
N GLY A 103 -3.55 6.69 9.16
CA GLY A 103 -4.79 7.32 9.59
C GLY A 103 -5.60 7.88 8.41
N GLU A 104 -6.26 9.01 8.64
CA GLU A 104 -7.01 9.76 7.62
C GLU A 104 -6.15 10.80 6.88
N SER A 105 -4.82 10.67 6.91
CA SER A 105 -3.94 11.60 6.20
C SER A 105 -4.29 11.65 4.71
N SER A 106 -4.31 12.87 4.17
CA SER A 106 -4.59 13.13 2.76
C SER A 106 -3.40 13.84 2.10
N ASP A 107 -3.30 13.67 0.79
CA ASP A 107 -2.34 14.41 -0.03
C ASP A 107 -2.81 15.85 -0.31
N VAL A 108 -2.01 16.61 -1.03
CA VAL A 108 -2.31 18.00 -1.43
C VAL A 108 -3.55 18.12 -2.33
N THR A 109 -4.02 17.03 -2.92
CA THR A 109 -5.24 16.98 -3.75
C THR A 109 -6.49 16.62 -2.96
N GLY A 110 -6.34 16.33 -1.65
CA GLY A 110 -7.42 15.89 -0.77
C GLY A 110 -7.74 14.39 -0.86
N THR A 111 -6.91 13.60 -1.57
CA THR A 111 -7.06 12.15 -1.59
C THR A 111 -6.59 11.57 -0.26
N SER A 112 -7.47 10.86 0.45
CA SER A 112 -7.10 10.15 1.69
C SER A 112 -6.47 8.78 1.40
N VAL A 113 -5.72 8.24 2.38
CA VAL A 113 -5.13 6.89 2.29
C VAL A 113 -6.18 5.82 2.00
N PRO A 114 -7.34 5.76 2.69
CA PRO A 114 -8.38 4.79 2.36
C PRO A 114 -8.90 4.90 0.93
N GLN A 115 -9.08 6.14 0.42
CA GLN A 115 -9.50 6.36 -0.97
C GLN A 115 -8.43 5.90 -1.98
N TYR A 116 -7.16 6.14 -1.69
CA TYR A 116 -6.06 5.69 -2.54
C TYR A 116 -5.98 4.16 -2.59
N VAL A 117 -6.02 3.51 -1.44
CA VAL A 117 -5.98 2.04 -1.35
C VAL A 117 -7.23 1.42 -1.97
N GLY A 118 -8.41 2.03 -1.82
CA GLY A 118 -9.64 1.61 -2.50
C GLY A 118 -9.52 1.66 -4.03
N ARG A 119 -8.90 2.71 -4.59
CA ARG A 119 -8.61 2.78 -6.04
C ARG A 119 -7.65 1.68 -6.48
N PHE A 120 -6.62 1.39 -5.68
CA PHE A 120 -5.68 0.31 -5.94
C PHE A 120 -6.37 -1.06 -5.94
N ALA A 121 -7.22 -1.33 -4.95
CA ALA A 121 -8.02 -2.55 -4.86
C ALA A 121 -8.95 -2.72 -6.07
N ASN A 122 -9.65 -1.65 -6.47
CA ASN A 122 -10.49 -1.65 -7.67
C ASN A 122 -9.67 -1.97 -8.94
N ALA A 123 -8.48 -1.40 -9.08
CA ALA A 123 -7.59 -1.68 -10.21
C ALA A 123 -7.07 -3.13 -10.21
N LEU A 124 -7.03 -3.80 -9.07
CA LEU A 124 -6.75 -5.22 -8.93
C LEU A 124 -7.96 -6.12 -9.25
N GLY A 125 -9.15 -5.53 -9.48
CA GLY A 125 -10.40 -6.28 -9.60
C GLY A 125 -10.90 -6.85 -8.27
N MET A 126 -10.48 -6.25 -7.16
CA MET A 126 -10.88 -6.56 -5.79
C MET A 126 -11.56 -5.33 -5.18
N PRO A 127 -12.79 -4.97 -5.63
CA PRO A 127 -13.45 -3.77 -5.14
C PRO A 127 -13.64 -3.88 -3.63
N MET A 128 -13.05 -2.93 -2.91
CA MET A 128 -13.34 -2.73 -1.50
C MET A 128 -14.64 -1.92 -1.45
N GLU A 129 -15.69 -2.46 -0.87
CA GLU A 129 -16.84 -1.64 -0.49
C GLU A 129 -16.33 -0.53 0.42
N GLN A 130 -16.67 0.72 0.08
CA GLN A 130 -16.08 1.92 0.69
C GLN A 130 -16.60 2.21 2.11
N ASP A 131 -17.25 1.25 2.74
CA ASP A 131 -17.68 1.35 4.13
C ASP A 131 -16.75 0.53 5.07
N ALA A 132 -16.64 1.01 6.29
CA ALA A 132 -15.82 0.34 7.31
C ALA A 132 -16.26 -1.12 7.58
N ALA A 133 -17.51 -1.46 7.26
CA ALA A 133 -18.08 -2.80 7.37
C ALA A 133 -17.54 -3.72 6.25
N GLY A 134 -17.39 -3.20 5.01
CA GLY A 134 -16.80 -3.96 3.89
C GLY A 134 -15.33 -4.29 4.11
N ILE A 135 -14.55 -3.33 4.64
CA ILE A 135 -13.14 -3.57 5.01
C ILE A 135 -13.03 -4.62 6.11
N ALA A 136 -13.90 -4.58 7.11
CA ALA A 136 -13.94 -5.58 8.19
C ALA A 136 -14.36 -6.98 7.69
N ALA A 137 -15.26 -7.07 6.72
CA ALA A 137 -15.70 -8.31 6.12
C ALA A 137 -14.61 -8.97 5.26
N LEU A 138 -13.91 -8.20 4.41
CA LEU A 138 -12.77 -8.69 3.62
C LEU A 138 -11.63 -9.17 4.52
N ASN A 139 -11.33 -8.41 5.56
CA ASN A 139 -10.32 -8.81 6.55
C ASN A 139 -10.69 -10.09 7.29
N ALA A 140 -11.98 -10.32 7.59
CA ALA A 140 -12.47 -11.54 8.23
C ALA A 140 -12.37 -12.76 7.30
N GLU A 141 -12.66 -12.60 6.01
CA GLU A 141 -12.58 -13.66 5.00
C GLU A 141 -11.11 -14.02 4.68
N GLU A 142 -10.23 -13.04 4.53
CA GLU A 142 -8.80 -13.26 4.34
C GLU A 142 -8.16 -13.94 5.57
N LEU A 143 -8.57 -13.52 6.76
CA LEU A 143 -8.14 -14.15 8.02
C LEU A 143 -8.67 -15.59 8.14
N ALA A 144 -9.89 -15.87 7.69
CA ALA A 144 -10.44 -17.21 7.66
C ALA A 144 -9.68 -18.10 6.67
N LEU A 145 -9.41 -17.61 5.46
CA LEU A 145 -8.59 -18.28 4.44
C LEU A 145 -7.14 -18.52 4.89
N ALA A 146 -6.53 -17.54 5.58
CA ALA A 146 -5.20 -17.70 6.15
C ALA A 146 -5.16 -18.75 7.26
N ARG A 147 -6.20 -18.81 8.11
CA ARG A 147 -6.36 -19.86 9.14
C ARG A 147 -6.55 -21.23 8.53
N GLU A 148 -7.35 -21.33 7.47
CA GLU A 148 -7.61 -22.59 6.77
C GLU A 148 -6.33 -23.10 6.07
N ARG A 149 -5.60 -22.26 5.36
CA ARG A 149 -4.29 -22.59 4.75
C ARG A 149 -3.25 -23.00 5.80
N ALA A 150 -3.20 -22.31 6.93
CA ALA A 150 -2.31 -22.66 8.04
C ALA A 150 -2.68 -24.00 8.72
N SER A 151 -3.96 -24.41 8.67
CA SER A 151 -4.42 -25.70 9.19
C SER A 151 -4.12 -26.87 8.26
N MET A 152 -4.05 -26.62 6.94
CA MET A 152 -3.82 -27.66 5.92
C MET A 152 -2.34 -28.03 5.75
N ASP A 153 -1.40 -27.15 6.13
CA ASP A 153 0.02 -27.37 5.93
C ASP A 153 0.70 -27.89 7.20
N GLN A 154 0.81 -29.21 7.33
CA GLN A 154 1.44 -29.93 8.45
C GLN A 154 2.99 -30.01 8.36
N GLY A 155 3.66 -28.93 7.97
CA GLY A 155 5.12 -28.88 7.95
C GLY A 155 5.75 -28.51 9.30
N PRO A 156 7.10 -28.68 9.48
CA PRO A 156 7.77 -28.75 10.79
C PRO A 156 7.92 -27.44 11.58
N ASP A 157 7.44 -26.29 11.13
CA ASP A 157 7.67 -25.02 11.85
C ASP A 157 6.40 -24.42 12.48
N ARG A 158 5.84 -25.18 13.44
CA ARG A 158 4.65 -24.76 14.22
C ARG A 158 4.86 -23.43 14.99
N ARG A 159 6.08 -23.13 15.43
CA ARG A 159 6.35 -21.97 16.29
C ARG A 159 6.39 -20.66 15.51
N GLN A 160 6.93 -20.69 14.30
CA GLN A 160 7.02 -19.50 13.42
C GLN A 160 5.64 -19.14 12.88
N ARG A 161 4.81 -20.13 12.54
CA ARG A 161 3.43 -19.96 12.07
C ARG A 161 2.50 -19.42 13.16
N SER A 162 2.63 -19.94 14.39
CA SER A 162 1.84 -19.44 15.52
C SER A 162 2.12 -17.97 15.81
N ARG A 163 3.38 -17.53 15.68
CA ARG A 163 3.77 -16.12 15.82
C ARG A 163 3.22 -15.24 14.69
N MET A 164 3.20 -15.75 13.46
CA MET A 164 2.66 -15.02 12.31
C MET A 164 1.15 -14.87 12.39
N ILE A 165 0.43 -15.92 12.77
CA ILE A 165 -1.03 -15.88 12.99
C ILE A 165 -1.37 -14.94 14.15
N SER A 166 -0.62 -14.96 15.26
CA SER A 166 -0.80 -14.03 16.37
C SER A 166 -0.59 -12.58 15.92
N ALA A 167 0.49 -12.30 15.19
CA ALA A 167 0.79 -10.95 14.69
C ALA A 167 -0.30 -10.43 13.73
N ILE A 168 -0.84 -11.30 12.88
CA ILE A 168 -1.95 -10.98 11.97
C ILE A 168 -3.22 -10.70 12.78
N THR A 169 -3.53 -11.53 13.78
CA THR A 169 -4.70 -11.35 14.64
C THR A 169 -4.61 -10.06 15.45
N ASP A 170 -3.46 -9.79 16.08
CA ASP A 170 -3.20 -8.57 16.85
C ASP A 170 -3.31 -7.32 15.97
N TYR A 171 -2.86 -7.42 14.72
CA TYR A 171 -2.98 -6.33 13.73
C TYR A 171 -4.45 -6.04 13.41
N TYR A 172 -5.26 -7.04 13.08
CA TYR A 172 -6.68 -6.85 12.76
C TYR A 172 -7.51 -6.42 13.98
N GLU A 173 -7.19 -6.92 15.19
CA GLU A 173 -7.81 -6.43 16.41
C GLU A 173 -7.47 -4.96 16.70
N SER A 174 -6.28 -4.48 16.32
CA SER A 174 -5.89 -3.08 16.44
C SER A 174 -6.64 -2.14 15.49
N LEU A 175 -7.16 -2.68 14.38
CA LEU A 175 -7.94 -1.94 13.38
C LEU A 175 -9.43 -1.82 13.75
N GLN A 176 -9.92 -2.63 14.70
CA GLN A 176 -11.31 -2.53 15.17
C GLN A 176 -11.51 -1.19 15.88
N PRO A 177 -12.52 -0.40 15.53
CA PRO A 177 -12.84 0.80 16.27
C PRO A 177 -13.13 0.38 17.72
N LYS A 178 -12.31 0.85 18.67
CA LYS A 178 -12.60 0.64 20.09
C LYS A 178 -13.99 1.21 20.33
N ALA A 179 -14.92 0.33 20.73
CA ALA A 179 -16.28 0.73 21.06
C ALA A 179 -16.19 1.93 21.99
N ALA A 180 -16.78 3.07 21.55
CA ALA A 180 -16.77 4.28 22.35
C ALA A 180 -17.45 3.94 23.68
N ASP A 181 -16.74 4.16 24.77
CA ASP A 181 -17.25 3.92 26.11
C ASP A 181 -18.33 4.96 26.42
N PHE A 182 -19.58 4.65 26.10
CA PHE A 182 -20.74 5.50 26.40
C PHE A 182 -21.11 5.51 27.90
N SER A 183 -20.34 4.90 28.78
CA SER A 183 -20.61 4.85 30.22
C SER A 183 -20.59 6.23 30.90
N LEU A 184 -19.89 7.21 30.29
CA LEU A 184 -19.76 8.57 30.83
C LEU A 184 -20.96 9.46 30.56
N LEU A 185 -21.88 9.11 29.65
CA LEU A 185 -23.08 9.91 29.33
C LEU A 185 -24.26 9.65 30.27
N ARG A 186 -24.18 8.64 31.16
CA ARG A 186 -25.26 8.28 32.11
C ARG A 186 -25.15 8.96 33.49
N ARG A 187 -24.22 9.88 33.73
CA ARG A 187 -24.05 10.55 35.05
C ARG A 187 -24.36 12.03 35.04
N ARG A 188 -25.23 12.53 34.16
CA ARG A 188 -25.83 13.84 34.29
C ARG A 188 -27.30 13.77 33.91
N GLY A 189 -28.11 13.30 34.86
CA GLY A 189 -29.55 13.39 34.90
C GLY A 189 -29.93 13.46 36.36
#